data_ab6624898ad90627400452d8b8d7141b
#
_entry.id   ab6624898ad90627400452d8b8d7141b
#
_cell.length_a   1.000
_cell.length_b   1.000
_cell.length_c   1.000
_cell.angle_alpha   90.00
_cell.angle_beta   90.00
_cell.angle_gamma   90.00
#
_symmetry.space_group_name_H-M   'P 1'
#
loop_
_entity.id
_entity.type
_entity.pdbx_description
1 polymer ?
#
loop_
_entity_poly.entity_id
_entity_poly.type
_entity_poly.pdbx_seq_one_letter_code
_entity_poly.pdbx_strand_id
1 'polypeptide(L)'
;MTRPCPVPAAPGVYGWWFRELPTTLDTSGCAKKDGLTLLYTGISPKKPPASGGAPSRQTLRTRIKTHYTGNAAGSTLRLTLGSLLADELGIALRRVGSGNRLTFHTGEKQLSEWMHANALVSWIESVEPWEVEHRLITSLDVPLNLDSNGHNGFYPILKTVRSEARRRAGELPVLPNPGVGGR
;
A
#
# COMPACT_ATOMS: atom_id res chain seq x y z
N MET A 1 24.22 13.93 9.68
CA MET A 1 23.92 14.18 8.25
C MET A 1 22.92 13.14 7.80
N THR A 2 21.70 13.56 7.51
CA THR A 2 20.69 12.70 6.89
C THR A 2 21.18 12.35 5.48
N ARG A 3 21.40 11.07 5.20
CA ARG A 3 21.74 10.62 3.85
C ARG A 3 20.64 11.05 2.87
N PRO A 4 20.96 11.51 1.65
CA PRO A 4 19.95 11.82 0.66
C PRO A 4 19.09 10.58 0.40
N CYS A 5 17.75 10.78 0.25
CA CYS A 5 16.83 9.68 -0.04
C CYS A 5 17.26 8.98 -1.34
N PRO A 6 17.50 7.68 -1.36
CA PRO A 6 17.98 6.97 -2.54
C PRO A 6 16.90 6.86 -3.63
N VAL A 7 15.63 7.00 -3.27
CA VAL A 7 14.51 6.90 -4.22
C VAL A 7 14.47 8.16 -5.10
N PRO A 8 14.44 8.01 -6.44
CA PRO A 8 14.43 9.16 -7.36
C PRO A 8 13.09 9.91 -7.34
N ALA A 9 13.13 11.19 -7.66
CA ALA A 9 11.94 12.00 -7.92
C ALA A 9 11.52 11.87 -9.40
N ALA A 10 11.35 10.64 -9.87
CA ALA A 10 11.05 10.26 -11.24
C ALA A 10 9.82 9.33 -11.31
N PRO A 11 9.20 9.18 -12.48
CA PRO A 11 8.21 8.15 -12.75
C PRO A 11 8.83 6.76 -12.69
N GLY A 12 8.02 5.75 -12.33
CA GLY A 12 8.50 4.37 -12.35
C GLY A 12 7.59 3.38 -11.65
N VAL A 13 8.10 2.17 -11.54
CA VAL A 13 7.46 1.01 -10.88
C VAL A 13 8.22 0.66 -9.62
N TYR A 14 7.52 0.18 -8.62
CA TYR A 14 8.13 -0.28 -7.37
C TYR A 14 7.50 -1.59 -6.92
N GLY A 15 8.31 -2.41 -6.21
CA GLY A 15 7.88 -3.66 -5.59
C GLY A 15 8.14 -3.62 -4.09
N TRP A 16 7.19 -4.13 -3.31
CA TRP A 16 7.30 -4.25 -1.86
C TRP A 16 7.61 -5.68 -1.47
N TRP A 17 8.71 -5.83 -0.78
CA TRP A 17 9.30 -7.08 -0.32
C TRP A 17 9.17 -7.15 1.21
N PHE A 18 8.79 -8.31 1.72
CA PHE A 18 8.51 -8.49 3.15
C PHE A 18 9.35 -9.61 3.74
N ARG A 19 9.84 -9.38 4.96
CA ARG A 19 10.52 -10.39 5.80
C ARG A 19 9.50 -11.29 6.45
N GLU A 20 8.52 -10.68 7.13
CA GLU A 20 7.39 -11.35 7.76
C GLU A 20 6.15 -11.16 6.91
N LEU A 21 5.30 -12.16 6.90
CA LEU A 21 4.05 -12.13 6.14
C LEU A 21 2.95 -11.51 7.02
N PRO A 22 2.11 -10.62 6.48
CA PRO A 22 1.06 -9.96 7.24
C PRO A 22 -0.12 -10.88 7.60
N THR A 23 -0.08 -12.15 7.21
CA THR A 23 -1.06 -13.20 7.50
C THR A 23 -0.57 -14.53 6.93
N THR A 24 -1.35 -15.59 7.14
CA THR A 24 -1.11 -16.89 6.50
C THR A 24 -1.41 -16.80 5.00
N LEU A 25 -0.39 -16.48 4.21
CA LEU A 25 -0.43 -16.43 2.75
C LEU A 25 0.23 -17.65 2.16
N ASP A 26 -0.36 -18.25 1.13
CA ASP A 26 0.40 -19.11 0.23
C ASP A 26 1.31 -18.21 -0.62
N THR A 27 2.60 -18.34 -0.41
CA THR A 27 3.64 -17.59 -1.14
C THR A 27 4.51 -18.50 -2.01
N SER A 28 4.03 -19.70 -2.33
CA SER A 28 4.77 -20.68 -3.14
C SER A 28 5.09 -20.13 -4.54
N GLY A 29 4.18 -19.36 -5.13
CA GLY A 29 4.33 -18.70 -6.44
C GLY A 29 5.02 -17.34 -6.39
N CYS A 30 5.21 -16.75 -5.21
CA CYS A 30 5.79 -15.41 -5.07
C CYS A 30 7.29 -15.39 -5.34
N ALA A 31 7.78 -14.32 -5.96
CA ALA A 31 9.21 -14.09 -6.11
C ALA A 31 9.88 -13.92 -4.73
N LYS A 32 11.00 -14.62 -4.53
CA LYS A 32 11.80 -14.58 -3.29
C LYS A 32 13.23 -14.16 -3.58
N LYS A 33 13.79 -13.31 -2.72
CA LYS A 33 15.18 -12.86 -2.81
C LYS A 33 15.70 -12.48 -1.42
N ASP A 34 16.84 -13.00 -1.03
CA ASP A 34 17.56 -12.65 0.22
C ASP A 34 16.68 -12.75 1.48
N GLY A 35 15.84 -13.79 1.58
CA GLY A 35 14.90 -14.00 2.67
C GLY A 35 13.67 -13.09 2.64
N LEU A 36 13.47 -12.35 1.57
CA LEU A 36 12.33 -11.48 1.35
C LEU A 36 11.37 -12.08 0.32
N THR A 37 10.08 -11.80 0.47
CA THR A 37 9.01 -12.21 -0.45
C THR A 37 8.37 -10.98 -1.07
N LEU A 38 8.27 -10.93 -2.40
CA LEU A 38 7.56 -9.88 -3.13
C LEU A 38 6.05 -10.11 -3.03
N LEU A 39 5.31 -9.19 -2.40
CA LEU A 39 3.87 -9.33 -2.22
C LEU A 39 3.04 -8.25 -2.91
N TYR A 40 3.65 -7.16 -3.33
CA TYR A 40 2.93 -6.04 -3.93
C TYR A 40 3.78 -5.30 -4.95
N THR A 41 3.18 -4.87 -6.04
CA THR A 41 3.78 -3.93 -7.00
C THR A 41 2.87 -2.72 -7.20
N GLY A 42 3.45 -1.61 -7.64
CA GLY A 42 2.69 -0.40 -7.93
C GLY A 42 3.51 0.61 -8.71
N ILE A 43 2.86 1.69 -9.11
CA ILE A 43 3.45 2.71 -9.98
C ILE A 43 3.32 4.13 -9.43
N SER A 44 4.13 4.99 -9.97
CA SER A 44 4.01 6.44 -9.84
C SER A 44 4.54 7.14 -11.11
N PRO A 45 3.76 8.02 -11.74
CA PRO A 45 2.35 8.33 -11.51
C PRO A 45 1.41 7.20 -11.99
N LYS A 46 0.13 7.33 -11.67
CA LYS A 46 -0.92 6.49 -12.27
C LYS A 46 -1.09 6.83 -13.76
N LYS A 47 -1.57 5.85 -14.54
CA LYS A 47 -1.93 6.06 -15.94
C LYS A 47 -2.86 7.28 -16.07
N PRO A 48 -2.61 8.18 -17.00
CA PRO A 48 -3.51 9.28 -17.30
C PRO A 48 -4.91 8.75 -17.66
N PRO A 49 -5.98 9.46 -17.29
CA PRO A 49 -7.32 9.06 -17.68
C PRO A 49 -7.51 9.12 -19.18
N ALA A 50 -8.26 8.19 -19.74
CA ALA A 50 -8.55 8.15 -21.19
C ALA A 50 -9.26 9.42 -21.73
N SER A 51 -9.87 10.21 -20.84
CA SER A 51 -10.49 11.52 -21.16
C SER A 51 -9.48 12.63 -21.45
N GLY A 52 -8.17 12.38 -21.48
CA GLY A 52 -7.15 13.36 -21.86
C GLY A 52 -6.70 14.31 -20.75
N GLY A 53 -6.91 13.96 -19.48
CA GLY A 53 -6.39 14.72 -18.34
C GLY A 53 -4.86 14.71 -18.26
N ALA A 54 -4.26 15.79 -17.73
CA ALA A 54 -2.83 15.86 -17.51
C ALA A 54 -2.34 14.73 -16.56
N PRO A 55 -1.18 14.12 -16.82
CA PRO A 55 -0.59 13.13 -15.92
C PRO A 55 -0.37 13.71 -14.52
N SER A 56 -0.56 12.90 -13.50
CA SER A 56 -0.21 13.29 -12.13
C SER A 56 1.31 13.56 -12.04
N ARG A 57 1.69 14.60 -11.30
CA ARG A 57 3.10 14.93 -11.01
C ARG A 57 3.69 14.07 -9.87
N GLN A 58 2.99 13.03 -9.42
CA GLN A 58 3.47 12.14 -8.38
C GLN A 58 4.71 11.37 -8.86
N THR A 59 5.71 11.25 -7.99
CA THR A 59 6.96 10.55 -8.28
C THR A 59 7.10 9.30 -7.42
N LEU A 60 8.02 8.39 -7.78
CA LEU A 60 8.42 7.24 -6.95
C LEU A 60 8.69 7.67 -5.50
N ARG A 61 9.52 8.71 -5.30
CA ARG A 61 9.88 9.23 -3.97
C ARG A 61 8.65 9.60 -3.15
N THR A 62 7.74 10.38 -3.72
CA THR A 62 6.54 10.82 -2.98
C THR A 62 5.58 9.67 -2.71
N ARG A 63 5.43 8.76 -3.67
CA ARG A 63 4.54 7.60 -3.52
C ARG A 63 5.05 6.61 -2.48
N ILE A 64 6.32 6.23 -2.56
CA ILE A 64 6.96 5.32 -1.60
C ILE A 64 6.95 5.92 -0.19
N LYS A 65 7.23 7.21 -0.04
CA LYS A 65 7.09 7.91 1.24
C LYS A 65 5.66 7.82 1.77
N THR A 66 4.64 8.01 0.93
CA THR A 66 3.23 7.88 1.32
C THR A 66 2.90 6.46 1.82
N HIS A 67 3.49 5.43 1.23
CA HIS A 67 3.33 4.06 1.72
C HIS A 67 3.96 3.87 3.09
N TYR A 68 5.20 4.36 3.31
CA TYR A 68 5.90 4.18 4.59
C TYR A 68 5.30 4.98 5.74
N THR A 69 4.97 6.26 5.51
CA THR A 69 4.67 7.21 6.59
C THR A 69 3.34 7.95 6.42
N GLY A 70 2.56 7.62 5.38
CA GLY A 70 1.24 8.20 5.14
C GLY A 70 0.13 7.53 5.93
N ASN A 71 -1.05 7.49 5.32
CA ASN A 71 -2.22 6.84 5.91
C ASN A 71 -3.00 6.01 4.86
N ALA A 72 -3.97 5.22 5.34
CA ALA A 72 -4.78 4.33 4.49
C ALA A 72 -5.60 5.08 3.43
N ALA A 73 -6.00 6.34 3.68
CA ALA A 73 -6.72 7.13 2.68
C ALA A 73 -5.86 7.48 1.46
N GLY A 74 -4.55 7.65 1.65
CA GLY A 74 -3.59 7.95 0.58
C GLY A 74 -2.88 6.71 0.01
N SER A 75 -3.05 5.53 0.61
CA SER A 75 -2.27 4.34 0.29
C SER A 75 -3.09 3.06 0.35
N THR A 76 -3.38 2.49 -0.82
CA THR A 76 -4.05 1.18 -0.91
C THR A 76 -3.25 0.06 -0.26
N LEU A 77 -1.90 0.10 -0.34
CA LEU A 77 -1.04 -0.86 0.37
C LEU A 77 -1.22 -0.75 1.89
N ARG A 78 -1.24 0.47 2.46
CA ARG A 78 -1.48 0.65 3.90
C ARG A 78 -2.88 0.17 4.31
N LEU A 79 -3.90 0.48 3.51
CA LEU A 79 -5.25 -0.04 3.76
C LEU A 79 -5.25 -1.57 3.78
N THR A 80 -4.57 -2.20 2.84
CA THR A 80 -4.44 -3.66 2.77
C THR A 80 -3.71 -4.22 4.00
N LEU A 81 -2.48 -3.75 4.24
CA LEU A 81 -1.65 -4.24 5.36
C LEU A 81 -2.33 -4.00 6.71
N GLY A 82 -2.84 -2.80 6.95
CA GLY A 82 -3.50 -2.50 8.22
C GLY A 82 -4.82 -3.26 8.42
N SER A 83 -5.50 -3.67 7.34
CA SER A 83 -6.68 -4.54 7.46
C SER A 83 -6.29 -6.00 7.77
N LEU A 84 -5.18 -6.49 7.21
CA LEU A 84 -4.65 -7.83 7.48
C LEU A 84 -4.01 -7.96 8.87
N LEU A 85 -3.33 -6.91 9.32
CA LEU A 85 -2.61 -6.83 10.60
C LEU A 85 -3.47 -6.24 11.73
N ALA A 86 -4.78 -6.02 11.51
CA ALA A 86 -5.64 -5.31 12.44
C ALA A 86 -5.59 -5.89 13.86
N ASP A 87 -5.73 -7.20 13.97
CA ASP A 87 -5.75 -7.90 15.27
C ASP A 87 -4.34 -7.96 15.89
N GLU A 88 -3.30 -8.21 15.09
CA GLU A 88 -1.90 -8.28 15.55
C GLU A 88 -1.42 -6.94 16.11
N LEU A 89 -1.74 -5.85 15.43
CA LEU A 89 -1.31 -4.50 15.82
C LEU A 89 -2.29 -3.79 16.75
N GLY A 90 -3.45 -4.39 17.04
CA GLY A 90 -4.49 -3.76 17.85
C GLY A 90 -5.05 -2.48 17.21
N ILE A 91 -5.16 -2.42 15.87
CA ILE A 91 -5.61 -1.25 15.13
C ILE A 91 -6.93 -1.51 14.40
N ALA A 92 -7.70 -0.46 14.16
CA ALA A 92 -8.94 -0.56 13.41
C ALA A 92 -9.07 0.59 12.40
N LEU A 93 -9.64 0.28 11.24
CA LEU A 93 -9.98 1.32 10.26
C LEU A 93 -11.09 2.20 10.82
N ARG A 94 -10.97 3.51 10.70
CA ARG A 94 -11.89 4.50 11.28
C ARG A 94 -12.23 5.58 10.25
N ARG A 95 -13.46 6.06 10.32
CA ARG A 95 -13.86 7.30 9.65
C ARG A 95 -13.33 8.49 10.43
N VAL A 96 -12.76 9.48 9.72
CA VAL A 96 -12.15 10.66 10.36
C VAL A 96 -12.59 11.96 9.71
N GLY A 97 -12.56 13.05 10.47
CA GLY A 97 -12.90 14.39 10.03
C GLY A 97 -14.38 14.52 9.62
N SER A 98 -14.68 14.76 8.36
CA SER A 98 -16.04 14.80 7.81
C SER A 98 -16.75 13.43 7.76
N GLY A 99 -16.04 12.34 8.09
CA GLY A 99 -16.58 10.98 8.00
C GLY A 99 -16.36 10.28 6.65
N ASN A 100 -15.90 10.99 5.64
CA ASN A 100 -15.65 10.44 4.30
C ASN A 100 -14.25 9.81 4.14
N ARG A 101 -13.33 10.14 5.02
CA ARG A 101 -11.95 9.66 4.98
C ARG A 101 -11.75 8.48 5.92
N LEU A 102 -11.11 7.42 5.41
CA LEU A 102 -10.82 6.21 6.15
C LEU A 102 -9.32 6.10 6.42
N THR A 103 -8.94 5.99 7.70
CA THR A 103 -7.55 5.81 8.16
C THR A 103 -7.53 4.89 9.38
N PHE A 104 -6.35 4.40 9.77
CA PHE A 104 -6.17 3.70 11.04
C PHE A 104 -6.00 4.67 12.23
N HIS A 105 -6.21 5.97 12.04
CA HIS A 105 -6.10 7.01 13.05
C HIS A 105 -4.71 6.96 13.74
N THR A 106 -4.65 6.80 15.06
CA THR A 106 -3.39 6.64 15.80
C THR A 106 -2.65 5.35 15.42
N GLY A 107 -3.35 4.32 14.97
CA GLY A 107 -2.80 3.05 14.49
C GLY A 107 -1.95 3.16 13.23
N GLU A 108 -1.99 4.31 12.53
CA GLU A 108 -1.07 4.53 11.40
C GLU A 108 0.41 4.53 11.86
N LYS A 109 0.67 4.88 13.11
CA LYS A 109 2.02 4.85 13.68
C LYS A 109 2.50 3.40 13.84
N GLN A 110 1.70 2.53 14.48
CA GLN A 110 2.03 1.10 14.64
C GLN A 110 2.25 0.42 13.28
N LEU A 111 1.38 0.72 12.31
CA LEU A 111 1.55 0.20 10.95
C LEU A 111 2.84 0.70 10.29
N SER A 112 3.23 1.96 10.51
CA SER A 112 4.51 2.48 10.00
C SER A 112 5.70 1.79 10.66
N GLU A 113 5.66 1.55 11.96
CA GLU A 113 6.70 0.84 12.70
C GLU A 113 6.85 -0.60 12.20
N TRP A 114 5.73 -1.31 12.01
CA TRP A 114 5.73 -2.65 11.43
C TRP A 114 6.33 -2.66 10.00
N MET A 115 5.93 -1.71 9.15
CA MET A 115 6.49 -1.60 7.79
C MET A 115 7.99 -1.28 7.80
N HIS A 116 8.47 -0.45 8.72
CA HIS A 116 9.90 -0.16 8.84
C HIS A 116 10.72 -1.38 9.26
N ALA A 117 10.16 -2.25 10.10
CA ALA A 117 10.81 -3.49 10.52
C ALA A 117 10.82 -4.57 9.42
N ASN A 118 9.70 -4.69 8.69
CA ASN A 118 9.41 -5.87 7.87
C ASN A 118 9.42 -5.62 6.36
N ALA A 119 9.29 -4.37 5.88
CA ALA A 119 9.11 -4.09 4.47
C ALA A 119 10.31 -3.35 3.85
N LEU A 120 10.76 -3.83 2.71
CA LEU A 120 11.75 -3.19 1.86
C LEU A 120 11.11 -2.87 0.50
N VAL A 121 11.67 -1.88 -0.19
CA VAL A 121 11.16 -1.47 -1.50
C VAL A 121 12.28 -1.48 -2.53
N SER A 122 11.99 -2.04 -3.69
CA SER A 122 12.79 -1.91 -4.91
C SER A 122 12.04 -1.05 -5.93
N TRP A 123 12.74 -0.44 -6.87
CA TRP A 123 12.13 0.39 -7.92
C TRP A 123 12.93 0.36 -9.20
N ILE A 124 12.23 0.70 -10.30
CA ILE A 124 12.81 0.90 -11.63
C ILE A 124 12.17 2.18 -12.18
N GLU A 125 12.98 3.11 -12.69
CA GLU A 125 12.47 4.28 -13.40
C GLU A 125 11.89 3.86 -14.75
N SER A 126 10.74 4.42 -15.10
CA SER A 126 10.05 4.18 -16.37
C SER A 126 9.16 5.37 -16.72
N VAL A 127 9.17 5.80 -17.96
CA VAL A 127 8.32 6.90 -18.45
C VAL A 127 6.86 6.49 -18.61
N GLU A 128 6.61 5.21 -18.87
CA GLU A 128 5.27 4.60 -18.97
C GLU A 128 5.12 3.45 -17.97
N PRO A 129 5.09 3.76 -16.66
CA PRO A 129 5.13 2.74 -15.62
C PRO A 129 3.91 1.81 -15.62
N TRP A 130 2.77 2.23 -16.15
CA TRP A 130 1.54 1.43 -16.23
C TRP A 130 1.65 0.21 -17.15
N GLU A 131 2.46 0.29 -18.21
CA GLU A 131 2.70 -0.86 -19.10
C GLU A 131 3.56 -1.92 -18.40
N VAL A 132 4.54 -1.47 -17.61
CA VAL A 132 5.39 -2.36 -16.80
C VAL A 132 4.58 -2.97 -15.65
N GLU A 133 3.78 -2.17 -14.92
CA GLU A 133 2.93 -2.66 -13.83
C GLU A 133 1.97 -3.76 -14.30
N HIS A 134 1.29 -3.52 -15.42
CA HIS A 134 0.37 -4.51 -15.98
C HIS A 134 1.06 -5.85 -16.24
N ARG A 135 2.23 -5.83 -16.88
CA ARG A 135 3.02 -7.05 -17.11
C ARG A 135 3.45 -7.73 -15.81
N LEU A 136 3.88 -6.95 -14.81
CA LEU A 136 4.28 -7.51 -13.50
C LEU A 136 3.10 -8.18 -12.80
N ILE A 137 1.93 -7.52 -12.74
CA ILE A 137 0.76 -8.07 -12.05
C ILE A 137 0.25 -9.35 -12.75
N THR A 138 0.34 -9.42 -14.07
CA THR A 138 -0.12 -10.60 -14.84
C THR A 138 0.86 -11.75 -14.86
N SER A 139 2.16 -11.50 -14.62
CA SER A 139 3.22 -12.51 -14.69
C SER A 139 3.77 -12.95 -13.34
N LEU A 140 3.56 -12.18 -12.28
CA LEU A 140 4.05 -12.46 -10.93
C LEU A 140 2.89 -12.75 -9.98
N ASP A 141 3.14 -13.59 -9.00
CA ASP A 141 2.24 -13.77 -7.87
C ASP A 141 2.49 -12.64 -6.86
N VAL A 142 1.58 -11.66 -6.82
CA VAL A 142 1.64 -10.46 -5.95
C VAL A 142 0.32 -10.32 -5.16
N PRO A 143 0.10 -11.16 -4.14
CA PRO A 143 -1.19 -11.37 -3.51
C PRO A 143 -1.78 -10.13 -2.83
N LEU A 144 -1.00 -9.09 -2.53
CA LEU A 144 -1.51 -7.85 -1.93
C LEU A 144 -2.03 -6.82 -2.95
N ASN A 145 -1.89 -7.07 -4.25
CA ASN A 145 -2.55 -6.30 -5.29
C ASN A 145 -4.04 -6.72 -5.42
N LEU A 146 -4.92 -5.76 -5.68
CA LEU A 146 -6.32 -6.04 -6.05
C LEU A 146 -6.61 -5.67 -7.50
N ASP A 147 -6.26 -4.44 -7.90
CA ASP A 147 -6.52 -3.98 -9.26
C ASP A 147 -5.75 -4.85 -10.26
N SER A 148 -6.45 -5.31 -11.30
CA SER A 148 -5.92 -6.21 -12.33
C SER A 148 -5.43 -7.58 -11.85
N ASN A 149 -5.69 -7.98 -10.61
CA ASN A 149 -5.18 -9.21 -9.99
C ASN A 149 -6.27 -10.23 -9.63
N GLY A 150 -7.40 -10.20 -10.33
CA GLY A 150 -8.54 -11.10 -10.05
C GLY A 150 -8.25 -12.59 -10.26
N HIS A 151 -7.16 -12.93 -10.92
CA HIS A 151 -6.68 -14.30 -11.14
C HIS A 151 -5.91 -14.87 -9.92
N ASN A 152 -5.45 -14.02 -8.99
CA ASN A 152 -4.71 -14.44 -7.81
C ASN A 152 -5.62 -15.15 -6.81
N GLY A 153 -5.19 -16.31 -6.28
CA GLY A 153 -5.99 -17.10 -5.33
C GLY A 153 -6.32 -16.37 -4.03
N PHE A 154 -5.52 -15.39 -3.61
CA PHE A 154 -5.77 -14.59 -2.42
C PHE A 154 -6.72 -13.39 -2.66
N TYR A 155 -7.01 -13.06 -3.92
CA TYR A 155 -7.86 -11.92 -4.27
C TYR A 155 -9.24 -11.89 -3.55
N PRO A 156 -10.04 -13.00 -3.51
CA PRO A 156 -11.33 -12.97 -2.84
C PRO A 156 -11.20 -12.76 -1.33
N ILE A 157 -10.17 -13.33 -0.70
CA ILE A 157 -9.90 -13.16 0.73
C ILE A 157 -9.55 -11.70 1.01
N LEU A 158 -8.62 -11.14 0.27
CA LEU A 158 -8.20 -9.76 0.42
C LEU A 158 -9.34 -8.76 0.21
N LYS A 159 -10.19 -9.01 -0.79
CA LYS A 159 -11.40 -8.21 -1.04
C LYS A 159 -12.36 -8.25 0.14
N THR A 160 -12.58 -9.44 0.72
CA THR A 160 -13.44 -9.63 1.90
C THR A 160 -12.89 -8.91 3.11
N VAL A 161 -11.61 -9.08 3.44
CA VAL A 161 -10.95 -8.42 4.58
C VAL A 161 -11.06 -6.90 4.49
N ARG A 162 -10.78 -6.32 3.32
CA ARG A 162 -10.91 -4.87 3.12
C ARG A 162 -12.35 -4.37 3.16
N SER A 163 -13.29 -5.15 2.66
CA SER A 163 -14.73 -4.83 2.72
C SER A 163 -15.23 -4.84 4.16
N GLU A 164 -14.85 -5.85 4.92
CA GLU A 164 -15.21 -5.98 6.33
C GLU A 164 -14.61 -4.86 7.19
N ALA A 165 -13.35 -4.50 6.96
CA ALA A 165 -12.72 -3.36 7.64
C ALA A 165 -13.50 -2.06 7.39
N ARG A 166 -13.94 -1.81 6.14
CA ARG A 166 -14.77 -0.64 5.80
C ARG A 166 -16.16 -0.70 6.44
N ARG A 167 -16.81 -1.87 6.42
CA ARG A 167 -18.12 -2.08 7.05
C ARG A 167 -18.05 -1.74 8.54
N ARG A 168 -17.09 -2.31 9.27
CA ARG A 168 -16.86 -2.03 10.69
C ARG A 168 -16.57 -0.54 10.96
N ALA A 169 -15.75 0.08 10.12
CA ALA A 169 -15.50 1.52 10.23
C ALA A 169 -16.79 2.35 10.05
N GLY A 170 -17.74 1.88 9.23
CA GLY A 170 -19.05 2.49 9.04
C GLY A 170 -19.93 2.47 10.30
N GLU A 171 -19.79 1.45 11.14
CA GLU A 171 -20.58 1.24 12.36
C GLU A 171 -20.02 2.03 13.56
N LEU A 172 -18.76 2.43 13.52
CA LEU A 172 -18.10 3.15 14.60
C LEU A 172 -18.31 4.66 14.47
N PRO A 173 -18.32 5.41 15.59
CA PRO A 173 -18.37 6.87 15.56
C PRO A 173 -17.23 7.47 14.73
N VAL A 174 -17.50 8.59 14.08
CA VAL A 174 -16.46 9.36 13.38
C VAL A 174 -15.49 9.96 14.39
N LEU A 175 -14.19 9.81 14.14
CA LEU A 175 -13.15 10.41 14.97
C LEU A 175 -12.72 11.79 14.41
N PRO A 176 -12.22 12.68 15.25
CA PRO A 176 -11.55 13.89 14.76
C PRO A 176 -10.36 13.50 13.87
N ASN A 177 -9.93 14.41 13.00
CA ASN A 177 -8.66 14.18 12.29
C ASN A 177 -7.55 13.99 13.34
N PRO A 178 -6.72 12.93 13.23
CA PRO A 178 -5.52 12.87 14.04
C PRO A 178 -4.72 14.16 13.76
N GLY A 179 -4.40 14.90 14.80
CA GLY A 179 -3.65 16.14 14.66
C GLY A 179 -2.44 15.87 13.78
N VAL A 180 -2.16 16.76 12.83
CA VAL A 180 -0.87 16.80 12.14
C VAL A 180 0.11 17.03 13.28
N GLY A 181 0.89 16.00 13.60
CA GLY A 181 1.74 15.94 14.77
C GLY A 181 2.42 17.29 15.01
N GLY A 182 2.29 17.78 16.23
CA GLY A 182 2.79 19.07 16.62
C GLY A 182 4.23 19.25 16.17
N ARG A 183 4.52 20.47 15.80
CA ARG A 183 5.85 20.99 15.45
C ARG A 183 6.86 20.68 16.52
#